data_c6f50d460f939407dae68394bb81c5de
#
_entry.id   c6f50d460f939407dae68394bb81c5de
#
_cell.length_a   1.000
_cell.length_b   1.000
_cell.length_c   1.000
_cell.angle_alpha   90.00
_cell.angle_beta   90.00
_cell.angle_gamma   90.00
#
_symmetry.space_group_name_H-M   'P 1'
#
loop_
_entity.id
_entity.type
_entity.pdbx_description
1 polymer ?
#
loop_
_entity_poly.entity_id
_entity_poly.type
_entity_poly.pdbx_seq_one_letter_code
_entity_poly.pdbx_strand_id
1 'polypeptide(L)'
;MPFNSFERFIAFRYIKPLRSEGLLSIISWFSFFGICIGVATLIITMSVMNGFRYELENRIIGFNGHIYINNYEKYFEDISQDFSSIDEIEFIDANISDQVLISANSQTRGIILKSFNPENIDYYNFKNKKDDSNKFMLNEIYLGSKLAERLNVEIGSQIKLYTSSSVNSPFGQLPKSRLINVGGYFDTGMSEYDSNYAFINLKEMQKIYGVNNRISAIEIHLKNSSYTDKINNQVNEIIKEKELFYSRDWKQVNAFFFETLSIERNVMFIILSLIIVVAAFNVITCLFILVKNKANEIAILKTIGTSDISILRIFIIIGSLIGVAGSLIGSLLGIIVTLNLENI
;
A
#
# COMPACT_ATOMS: atom_id res chain seq x y z
N MET A 1 48.61 -5.87 13.67
CA MET A 1 47.19 -5.70 14.04
C MET A 1 46.72 -4.38 13.43
N PRO A 2 45.57 -4.34 12.77
CA PRO A 2 45.01 -3.09 12.33
C PRO A 2 44.56 -2.26 13.55
N PHE A 3 45.00 -1.01 13.63
CA PHE A 3 44.68 -0.04 14.69
C PHE A 3 45.41 -0.25 16.04
N ASN A 4 46.65 0.23 16.10
CA ASN A 4 47.50 0.20 17.29
C ASN A 4 46.89 1.09 18.41
N SER A 5 47.20 0.79 19.69
CA SER A 5 46.74 1.58 20.85
C SER A 5 47.11 3.07 20.76
N PHE A 6 48.26 3.38 20.16
CA PHE A 6 48.68 4.74 19.85
C PHE A 6 47.76 5.45 18.86
N GLU A 7 47.39 4.79 17.76
CA GLU A 7 46.50 5.35 16.73
C GLU A 7 45.13 5.71 17.32
N ARG A 8 44.57 4.81 18.15
CA ARG A 8 43.31 5.03 18.88
C ARG A 8 43.39 6.20 19.85
N PHE A 9 44.48 6.25 20.65
CA PHE A 9 44.67 7.31 21.63
C PHE A 9 44.72 8.70 20.97
N ILE A 10 45.46 8.86 19.87
CA ILE A 10 45.57 10.11 19.12
C ILE A 10 44.22 10.46 18.48
N ALA A 11 43.48 9.50 17.88
CA ALA A 11 42.18 9.70 17.29
C ALA A 11 41.19 10.24 18.31
N PHE A 12 41.06 9.64 19.50
CA PHE A 12 40.20 10.11 20.56
C PHE A 12 40.56 11.50 21.07
N ARG A 13 41.84 11.85 21.10
CA ARG A 13 42.32 13.16 21.51
C ARG A 13 41.96 14.25 20.49
N TYR A 14 41.96 13.91 19.20
CA TYR A 14 41.59 14.85 18.13
C TYR A 14 40.09 15.13 18.04
N ILE A 15 39.26 14.23 18.53
CA ILE A 15 37.81 14.45 18.60
C ILE A 15 37.42 15.37 19.77
N LYS A 16 38.22 15.38 20.88
CA LYS A 16 37.93 16.27 22.02
C LYS A 16 38.20 17.73 21.64
N PRO A 17 37.20 18.63 21.69
CA PRO A 17 37.38 20.04 21.35
C PRO A 17 38.32 20.70 22.35
N LEU A 18 39.47 21.21 21.86
CA LEU A 18 40.29 22.16 22.61
C LEU A 18 39.62 23.53 22.54
N ARG A 19 39.55 24.24 23.66
CA ARG A 19 38.90 25.58 23.77
C ARG A 19 39.37 26.61 22.74
N SER A 20 40.52 26.41 22.07
CA SER A 20 41.09 27.29 21.07
C SER A 20 40.67 26.98 19.62
N GLU A 21 39.97 25.90 19.34
CA GLU A 21 39.69 25.39 17.98
C GLU A 21 38.21 25.44 17.61
N GLY A 22 37.52 26.53 17.88
CA GLY A 22 36.05 26.67 17.71
C GLY A 22 35.55 26.32 16.31
N LEU A 23 36.26 26.66 15.25
CA LEU A 23 35.86 26.40 13.86
C LEU A 23 35.88 24.88 13.51
N LEU A 24 36.85 24.14 14.03
CA LEU A 24 36.97 22.69 13.82
C LEU A 24 35.81 21.91 14.47
N SER A 25 35.46 22.33 15.69
CA SER A 25 34.31 21.76 16.40
C SER A 25 33.02 21.97 15.63
N ILE A 26 32.80 23.15 15.06
CA ILE A 26 31.60 23.48 14.27
C ILE A 26 31.48 22.57 13.04
N ILE A 27 32.56 22.35 12.27
CA ILE A 27 32.51 21.51 11.06
C ILE A 27 32.25 20.06 11.38
N SER A 28 32.87 19.53 12.44
CA SER A 28 32.61 18.16 12.90
C SER A 28 31.14 17.97 13.35
N TRP A 29 30.58 18.98 14.03
CA TRP A 29 29.16 18.99 14.41
C TRP A 29 28.23 19.04 13.20
N PHE A 30 28.54 19.85 12.16
CA PHE A 30 27.74 19.87 10.94
C PHE A 30 27.74 18.51 10.24
N SER A 31 28.89 17.85 10.15
CA SER A 31 28.97 16.50 9.55
C SER A 31 28.22 15.47 10.37
N PHE A 32 28.34 15.49 11.69
CA PHE A 32 27.59 14.63 12.60
C PHE A 32 26.07 14.82 12.45
N PHE A 33 25.58 16.07 12.49
CA PHE A 33 24.17 16.36 12.30
C PHE A 33 23.68 16.01 10.90
N GLY A 34 24.50 16.22 9.86
CA GLY A 34 24.16 15.85 8.50
C GLY A 34 23.91 14.34 8.36
N ILE A 35 24.77 13.51 8.95
CA ILE A 35 24.60 12.05 8.98
C ILE A 35 23.38 11.68 9.82
N CYS A 36 23.24 12.27 10.99
CA CYS A 36 22.15 12.00 11.92
C CYS A 36 20.78 12.28 11.27
N ILE A 37 20.61 13.45 10.67
CA ILE A 37 19.39 13.84 9.98
C ILE A 37 19.16 12.93 8.76
N GLY A 38 20.20 12.64 7.97
CA GLY A 38 20.09 11.77 6.80
C GLY A 38 19.60 10.38 7.15
N VAL A 39 20.17 9.76 8.20
CA VAL A 39 19.75 8.43 8.66
C VAL A 39 18.35 8.47 9.29
N ALA A 40 18.04 9.49 10.08
CA ALA A 40 16.70 9.65 10.67
C ALA A 40 15.63 9.80 9.57
N THR A 41 15.86 10.65 8.58
CA THR A 41 14.95 10.85 7.43
C THR A 41 14.75 9.55 6.66
N LEU A 42 15.83 8.80 6.42
CA LEU A 42 15.75 7.50 5.74
C LEU A 42 14.83 6.53 6.49
N ILE A 43 15.02 6.38 7.79
CA ILE A 43 14.20 5.47 8.61
C ILE A 43 12.73 5.92 8.63
N ILE A 44 12.48 7.20 8.86
CA ILE A 44 11.12 7.75 8.90
C ILE A 44 10.42 7.52 7.55
N THR A 45 11.06 7.89 6.46
CA THR A 45 10.46 7.77 5.11
C THR A 45 10.15 6.32 4.77
N MET A 46 11.10 5.39 5.02
CA MET A 46 10.88 3.96 4.75
C MET A 46 9.78 3.37 5.63
N SER A 47 9.70 3.79 6.88
CA SER A 47 8.68 3.30 7.81
C SER A 47 7.28 3.78 7.43
N VAL A 48 7.13 5.08 7.12
CA VAL A 48 5.86 5.65 6.63
C VAL A 48 5.42 4.95 5.35
N MET A 49 6.35 4.76 4.41
CA MET A 49 6.05 4.12 3.13
C MET A 49 5.61 2.67 3.27
N ASN A 50 6.30 1.90 4.13
CA ASN A 50 5.93 0.52 4.40
C ASN A 50 4.57 0.43 5.13
N GLY A 51 4.31 1.32 6.09
CA GLY A 51 3.02 1.41 6.78
C GLY A 51 1.89 1.76 5.83
N PHE A 52 2.07 2.75 4.97
CA PHE A 52 1.10 3.13 3.95
C PHE A 52 0.78 1.98 2.98
N ARG A 53 1.82 1.28 2.50
CA ARG A 53 1.63 0.10 1.64
C ARG A 53 0.84 -1.00 2.35
N TYR A 54 1.19 -1.33 3.57
CA TYR A 54 0.49 -2.34 4.35
C TYR A 54 -0.98 -1.99 4.56
N GLU A 55 -1.28 -0.74 4.89
CA GLU A 55 -2.65 -0.27 5.05
C GLU A 55 -3.44 -0.32 3.74
N LEU A 56 -2.82 0.09 2.62
CA LEU A 56 -3.47 -0.01 1.30
C LEU A 56 -3.74 -1.46 0.90
N GLU A 57 -2.77 -2.36 1.09
CA GLU A 57 -2.96 -3.78 0.82
C GLU A 57 -4.13 -4.36 1.61
N ASN A 58 -4.20 -4.08 2.91
CA ASN A 58 -5.30 -4.53 3.77
C ASN A 58 -6.66 -3.98 3.33
N ARG A 59 -6.73 -2.72 2.93
CA ARG A 59 -7.98 -2.11 2.44
C ARG A 59 -8.43 -2.68 1.11
N ILE A 60 -7.51 -2.94 0.18
CA ILE A 60 -7.81 -3.58 -1.10
C ILE A 60 -8.35 -4.98 -0.87
N ILE A 61 -7.68 -5.78 -0.06
CA ILE A 61 -8.08 -7.16 0.26
C ILE A 61 -9.40 -7.17 1.05
N GLY A 62 -9.58 -6.22 1.97
CA GLY A 62 -10.80 -6.12 2.77
C GLY A 62 -12.06 -5.83 1.96
N PHE A 63 -11.94 -5.27 0.75
CA PHE A 63 -13.06 -5.00 -0.14
C PHE A 63 -13.21 -6.06 -1.24
N ASN A 64 -12.11 -6.64 -1.67
CA ASN A 64 -12.05 -7.58 -2.79
C ASN A 64 -11.67 -8.98 -2.30
N GLY A 65 -12.05 -10.00 -3.08
CA GLY A 65 -11.58 -11.37 -2.86
C GLY A 65 -10.07 -11.50 -3.06
N HIS A 66 -9.48 -12.51 -2.44
CA HIS A 66 -8.06 -12.83 -2.59
C HIS A 66 -7.75 -13.50 -3.94
N ILE A 67 -8.71 -14.31 -4.44
CA ILE A 67 -8.60 -15.03 -5.71
C ILE A 67 -9.92 -14.84 -6.46
N TYR A 68 -9.81 -14.55 -7.74
CA TYR A 68 -10.92 -14.37 -8.66
C TYR A 68 -10.90 -15.49 -9.69
N ILE A 69 -12.02 -16.18 -9.81
CA ILE A 69 -12.24 -17.17 -10.85
C ILE A 69 -13.23 -16.58 -11.85
N ASN A 70 -12.82 -16.50 -13.09
CA ASN A 70 -13.61 -15.98 -14.20
C ASN A 70 -13.72 -17.04 -15.31
N ASN A 71 -14.65 -16.84 -16.22
CA ASN A 71 -14.82 -17.64 -17.41
C ASN A 71 -14.74 -16.76 -18.65
N TYR A 72 -14.31 -17.31 -19.77
CA TYR A 72 -14.31 -16.60 -21.06
C TYR A 72 -15.74 -16.28 -21.54
N GLU A 73 -16.74 -17.06 -21.09
CA GLU A 73 -18.14 -16.67 -21.21
C GLU A 73 -18.50 -15.64 -20.13
N LYS A 74 -19.22 -14.58 -20.50
CA LYS A 74 -19.62 -13.51 -19.55
C LYS A 74 -20.43 -14.05 -18.36
N TYR A 75 -21.26 -15.07 -18.60
CA TYR A 75 -22.10 -15.69 -17.57
C TYR A 75 -21.97 -17.21 -17.63
N PHE A 76 -21.68 -17.82 -16.48
CA PHE A 76 -21.46 -19.25 -16.34
C PHE A 76 -22.20 -19.83 -15.13
N GLU A 77 -22.26 -21.15 -15.04
CA GLU A 77 -22.84 -21.84 -13.89
C GLU A 77 -21.92 -21.75 -12.68
N ASP A 78 -22.52 -21.64 -11.49
CA ASP A 78 -21.79 -21.55 -10.24
C ASP A 78 -21.08 -22.87 -9.91
N ILE A 79 -19.75 -22.82 -9.85
CA ILE A 79 -18.88 -23.95 -9.49
C ILE A 79 -18.22 -23.76 -8.10
N SER A 80 -18.74 -22.86 -7.26
CA SER A 80 -18.15 -22.55 -5.94
C SER A 80 -18.02 -23.77 -5.03
N GLN A 81 -18.90 -24.76 -5.19
CA GLN A 81 -18.86 -25.99 -4.41
C GLN A 81 -17.58 -26.81 -4.61
N ASP A 82 -16.94 -26.70 -5.78
CA ASP A 82 -15.69 -27.42 -6.08
C ASP A 82 -14.53 -26.98 -5.18
N PHE A 83 -14.62 -25.81 -4.58
CA PHE A 83 -13.58 -25.22 -3.74
C PHE A 83 -13.87 -25.33 -2.24
N SER A 84 -15.04 -25.84 -1.85
CA SER A 84 -15.49 -25.92 -0.45
C SER A 84 -14.63 -26.83 0.44
N SER A 85 -13.81 -27.70 -0.14
CA SER A 85 -12.91 -28.62 0.57
C SER A 85 -11.57 -27.99 1.00
N ILE A 86 -11.32 -26.73 0.66
CA ILE A 86 -10.06 -26.05 0.98
C ILE A 86 -10.19 -25.35 2.33
N ASP A 87 -9.50 -25.85 3.35
CA ASP A 87 -9.63 -25.37 4.74
C ASP A 87 -9.24 -23.92 4.98
N GLU A 88 -8.33 -23.37 4.16
CA GLU A 88 -7.84 -21.99 4.26
C GLU A 88 -8.84 -20.96 3.71
N ILE A 89 -9.91 -21.39 3.04
CA ILE A 89 -10.99 -20.51 2.58
C ILE A 89 -11.85 -20.08 3.77
N GLU A 90 -12.11 -18.79 3.88
CA GLU A 90 -13.02 -18.21 4.85
C GLU A 90 -14.47 -18.28 4.32
N PHE A 91 -14.68 -17.76 3.12
CA PHE A 91 -15.93 -17.88 2.39
C PHE A 91 -15.72 -17.68 0.88
N ILE A 92 -16.72 -18.04 0.11
CA ILE A 92 -16.75 -17.89 -1.34
C ILE A 92 -17.95 -17.01 -1.71
N ASP A 93 -17.73 -15.99 -2.53
CA ASP A 93 -18.78 -15.11 -3.03
C ASP A 93 -18.92 -15.26 -4.55
N ALA A 94 -19.99 -15.94 -4.96
CA ALA A 94 -20.38 -16.04 -6.35
C ALA A 94 -21.17 -14.79 -6.73
N ASN A 95 -20.66 -14.00 -7.67
CA ASN A 95 -21.22 -12.69 -7.95
C ASN A 95 -21.38 -12.37 -9.44
N ILE A 96 -22.11 -11.29 -9.71
CA ILE A 96 -22.17 -10.62 -11.01
C ILE A 96 -21.64 -9.22 -10.81
N SER A 97 -20.72 -8.79 -11.68
CA SER A 97 -20.18 -7.43 -11.69
C SER A 97 -20.31 -6.87 -13.10
N ASP A 98 -20.85 -5.65 -13.22
CA ASP A 98 -20.97 -4.97 -14.51
C ASP A 98 -20.89 -3.45 -14.35
N GLN A 99 -20.46 -2.76 -15.42
CA GLN A 99 -20.47 -1.30 -15.47
C GLN A 99 -21.86 -0.82 -15.85
N VAL A 100 -22.41 0.08 -15.04
CA VAL A 100 -23.77 0.61 -15.19
C VAL A 100 -23.77 2.12 -15.03
N LEU A 101 -24.85 2.76 -15.47
CA LEU A 101 -25.11 4.16 -15.15
C LEU A 101 -26.19 4.23 -14.10
N ILE A 102 -25.99 5.06 -13.10
CA ILE A 102 -27.04 5.42 -12.13
C ILE A 102 -27.38 6.90 -12.24
N SER A 103 -28.64 7.21 -12.08
CA SER A 103 -29.14 8.58 -12.17
C SER A 103 -30.08 8.90 -11.02
N ALA A 104 -29.83 10.02 -10.35
CA ALA A 104 -30.68 10.60 -9.32
C ALA A 104 -30.48 12.12 -9.30
N ASN A 105 -31.52 12.88 -8.96
CA ASN A 105 -31.48 14.34 -8.78
C ASN A 105 -30.77 15.08 -9.95
N SER A 106 -31.07 14.69 -11.20
CA SER A 106 -30.44 15.21 -12.43
C SER A 106 -28.94 14.98 -12.57
N GLN A 107 -28.35 14.15 -11.71
CA GLN A 107 -26.97 13.69 -11.83
C GLN A 107 -26.92 12.26 -12.35
N THR A 108 -25.99 11.97 -13.25
CA THR A 108 -25.76 10.63 -13.79
C THR A 108 -24.29 10.28 -13.63
N ARG A 109 -24.01 9.04 -13.16
CA ARG A 109 -22.66 8.54 -12.92
C ARG A 109 -22.50 7.12 -13.44
N GLY A 110 -21.34 6.86 -14.04
CA GLY A 110 -20.90 5.49 -14.33
C GLY A 110 -20.32 4.87 -13.07
N ILE A 111 -20.76 3.66 -12.76
CA ILE A 111 -20.31 2.92 -11.58
C ILE A 111 -20.12 1.45 -11.92
N ILE A 112 -19.44 0.74 -11.03
CA ILE A 112 -19.39 -0.72 -11.01
C ILE A 112 -20.47 -1.20 -10.05
N LEU A 113 -21.45 -1.91 -10.59
CA LEU A 113 -22.49 -2.56 -9.81
C LEU A 113 -22.05 -4.01 -9.57
N LYS A 114 -21.88 -4.39 -8.32
CA LYS A 114 -21.48 -5.72 -7.90
C LYS A 114 -22.62 -6.37 -7.12
N SER A 115 -22.91 -7.62 -7.40
CA SER A 115 -23.85 -8.35 -6.56
C SER A 115 -23.13 -9.00 -5.37
N PHE A 116 -23.86 -9.28 -4.33
CA PHE A 116 -23.39 -10.02 -3.17
C PHE A 116 -24.39 -11.11 -2.76
N ASN A 117 -23.89 -12.17 -2.12
CA ASN A 117 -24.75 -13.13 -1.47
C ASN A 117 -25.13 -12.61 -0.07
N PRO A 118 -26.43 -12.52 0.28
CA PRO A 118 -26.88 -12.06 1.60
C PRO A 118 -26.28 -12.82 2.78
N GLU A 119 -25.84 -14.05 2.60
CA GLU A 119 -25.19 -14.86 3.62
C GLU A 119 -23.80 -14.32 4.03
N ASN A 120 -23.13 -13.59 3.13
CA ASN A 120 -21.79 -13.04 3.31
C ASN A 120 -21.79 -11.55 3.69
N ILE A 121 -22.95 -11.02 4.05
CA ILE A 121 -23.12 -9.58 4.20
C ILE A 121 -22.32 -8.96 5.32
N ASP A 122 -22.12 -9.67 6.42
CA ASP A 122 -21.39 -9.16 7.58
C ASP A 122 -19.93 -8.83 7.24
N TYR A 123 -19.40 -9.46 6.20
CA TYR A 123 -18.06 -9.17 5.70
C TYR A 123 -17.96 -7.78 5.06
N TYR A 124 -18.98 -7.35 4.33
CA TYR A 124 -18.97 -6.08 3.62
C TYR A 124 -19.23 -4.84 4.50
N ASN A 125 -19.47 -5.04 5.80
CA ASN A 125 -19.62 -3.98 6.80
C ASN A 125 -20.48 -2.79 6.36
N PHE A 126 -21.68 -3.08 5.81
CA PHE A 126 -22.61 -2.03 5.39
C PHE A 126 -23.09 -1.23 6.60
N LYS A 127 -22.79 0.06 6.60
CA LYS A 127 -23.23 1.02 7.64
C LYS A 127 -24.62 1.57 7.29
N ASN A 128 -25.39 1.91 8.33
CA ASN A 128 -26.69 2.59 8.21
C ASN A 128 -27.73 1.80 7.39
N LYS A 129 -28.14 0.65 7.88
CA LYS A 129 -29.32 -0.07 7.42
C LYS A 129 -30.57 0.61 7.96
N LYS A 130 -31.63 0.65 7.17
CA LYS A 130 -32.93 1.21 7.54
C LYS A 130 -33.62 0.43 8.68
N ASP A 131 -33.19 -0.81 8.91
CA ASP A 131 -33.77 -1.72 9.90
C ASP A 131 -32.66 -2.62 10.47
N ASP A 132 -32.65 -2.82 11.80
CA ASP A 132 -31.72 -3.74 12.50
C ASP A 132 -32.00 -5.23 12.16
N SER A 133 -33.08 -5.51 11.44
CA SER A 133 -33.32 -6.83 10.89
C SER A 133 -32.35 -7.12 9.73
N ASN A 134 -31.55 -8.18 9.83
CA ASN A 134 -30.64 -8.68 8.79
C ASN A 134 -31.35 -9.12 7.48
N LYS A 135 -32.51 -8.58 7.17
CA LYS A 135 -33.28 -8.85 5.96
C LYS A 135 -32.99 -7.79 4.91
N PHE A 136 -32.06 -8.12 4.01
CA PHE A 136 -31.86 -7.36 2.79
C PHE A 136 -33.06 -7.54 1.87
N MET A 137 -33.75 -6.44 1.61
CA MET A 137 -34.91 -6.51 0.75
C MET A 137 -34.46 -6.66 -0.71
N LEU A 138 -35.18 -7.48 -1.44
CA LEU A 138 -35.10 -7.48 -2.89
C LEU A 138 -35.47 -6.07 -3.37
N ASN A 139 -34.78 -5.57 -4.39
CA ASN A 139 -34.94 -4.22 -4.95
C ASN A 139 -34.33 -3.08 -4.13
N GLU A 140 -33.29 -3.36 -3.35
CA GLU A 140 -32.46 -2.36 -2.69
C GLU A 140 -31.02 -2.36 -3.23
N ILE A 141 -30.43 -1.16 -3.28
CA ILE A 141 -29.02 -0.95 -3.67
C ILE A 141 -28.29 -0.27 -2.51
N TYR A 142 -27.06 -0.67 -2.31
CA TYR A 142 -26.14 -0.13 -1.31
C TYR A 142 -25.08 0.67 -2.04
N LEU A 143 -24.96 1.96 -1.73
CA LEU A 143 -24.03 2.87 -2.40
C LEU A 143 -22.81 3.10 -1.54
N GLY A 144 -21.66 3.32 -2.18
CA GLY A 144 -20.53 3.89 -1.47
C GLY A 144 -20.89 5.28 -0.90
N SER A 145 -20.38 5.59 0.30
CA SER A 145 -20.72 6.82 1.02
C SER A 145 -20.52 8.09 0.18
N LYS A 146 -19.39 8.18 -0.52
CA LYS A 146 -19.08 9.30 -1.42
C LYS A 146 -19.91 9.35 -2.68
N LEU A 147 -20.36 8.18 -3.17
CA LEU A 147 -21.26 8.12 -4.31
C LEU A 147 -22.66 8.65 -3.93
N ALA A 148 -23.17 8.25 -2.76
CA ALA A 148 -24.45 8.73 -2.24
C ALA A 148 -24.43 10.25 -2.01
N GLU A 149 -23.35 10.77 -1.43
CA GLU A 149 -23.16 12.21 -1.25
C GLU A 149 -23.17 12.97 -2.59
N ARG A 150 -22.42 12.47 -3.60
CA ARG A 150 -22.38 13.09 -4.94
C ARG A 150 -23.71 13.06 -5.67
N LEU A 151 -24.52 12.02 -5.48
CA LEU A 151 -25.86 11.92 -6.05
C LEU A 151 -26.91 12.68 -5.24
N ASN A 152 -26.54 13.17 -4.06
CA ASN A 152 -27.40 13.81 -3.07
C ASN A 152 -28.65 12.97 -2.78
N VAL A 153 -28.45 11.69 -2.43
CA VAL A 153 -29.50 10.72 -2.13
C VAL A 153 -29.43 10.27 -0.69
N GLU A 154 -30.57 9.99 -0.09
CA GLU A 154 -30.74 9.47 1.25
C GLU A 154 -31.25 8.03 1.22
N ILE A 155 -31.16 7.32 2.35
CA ILE A 155 -31.72 5.98 2.49
C ILE A 155 -33.23 6.04 2.24
N GLY A 156 -33.72 5.15 1.38
CA GLY A 156 -35.10 5.12 0.91
C GLY A 156 -35.36 5.95 -0.35
N SER A 157 -34.40 6.76 -0.82
CA SER A 157 -34.51 7.47 -2.10
C SER A 157 -34.59 6.48 -3.26
N GLN A 158 -35.30 6.85 -4.32
CA GLN A 158 -35.30 6.09 -5.57
C GLN A 158 -34.23 6.59 -6.52
N ILE A 159 -33.48 5.67 -7.08
CA ILE A 159 -32.49 5.93 -8.14
C ILE A 159 -32.84 5.13 -9.39
N LYS A 160 -32.46 5.65 -10.53
CA LYS A 160 -32.65 4.98 -11.82
C LYS A 160 -31.34 4.32 -12.24
N LEU A 161 -31.37 3.01 -12.39
CA LEU A 161 -30.27 2.20 -12.86
C LEU A 161 -30.44 1.96 -14.36
N TYR A 162 -29.37 2.15 -15.15
CA TYR A 162 -29.30 1.82 -16.57
C TYR A 162 -28.22 0.76 -16.76
N THR A 163 -28.60 -0.39 -17.28
CA THR A 163 -27.69 -1.52 -17.48
C THR A 163 -27.13 -1.55 -18.90
N SER A 164 -26.04 -2.28 -19.09
CA SER A 164 -25.44 -2.55 -20.41
C SER A 164 -26.34 -3.38 -21.33
N SER A 165 -27.36 -4.06 -20.78
CA SER A 165 -28.35 -4.77 -21.59
C SER A 165 -29.29 -3.81 -22.28
N SER A 166 -29.59 -4.08 -23.55
CA SER A 166 -30.47 -3.24 -24.37
C SER A 166 -31.79 -3.94 -24.65
N VAL A 167 -32.82 -3.13 -24.83
CA VAL A 167 -34.14 -3.57 -25.33
C VAL A 167 -34.31 -2.99 -26.73
N ASN A 168 -34.70 -3.83 -27.68
CA ASN A 168 -35.01 -3.40 -29.01
C ASN A 168 -36.30 -2.55 -29.02
N SER A 169 -36.22 -1.32 -29.49
CA SER A 169 -37.36 -0.44 -29.67
C SER A 169 -37.47 -0.04 -31.14
N PRO A 170 -38.66 0.46 -31.62
CA PRO A 170 -38.81 0.97 -32.97
C PRO A 170 -37.82 2.10 -33.33
N PHE A 171 -37.25 2.75 -32.33
CA PHE A 171 -36.29 3.86 -32.49
C PHE A 171 -34.83 3.45 -32.27
N GLY A 172 -34.54 2.13 -32.20
CA GLY A 172 -33.21 1.59 -31.96
C GLY A 172 -33.07 0.86 -30.61
N GLN A 173 -31.83 0.52 -30.25
CA GLN A 173 -31.55 -0.15 -28.99
C GLN A 173 -31.51 0.87 -27.85
N LEU A 174 -32.39 0.69 -26.86
CA LEU A 174 -32.45 1.52 -25.67
C LEU A 174 -31.85 0.74 -24.46
N PRO A 175 -31.04 1.37 -23.60
CA PRO A 175 -30.54 0.71 -22.39
C PRO A 175 -31.73 0.36 -21.49
N LYS A 176 -31.69 -0.87 -20.95
CA LYS A 176 -32.69 -1.31 -19.97
C LYS A 176 -32.53 -0.50 -18.69
N SER A 177 -33.62 0.09 -18.22
CA SER A 177 -33.59 0.89 -16.99
C SER A 177 -34.54 0.35 -15.94
N ARG A 178 -34.17 0.51 -14.65
CA ARG A 178 -34.96 0.10 -13.51
C ARG A 178 -34.87 1.10 -12.38
N LEU A 179 -35.97 1.29 -11.65
CA LEU A 179 -35.99 2.07 -10.41
C LEU A 179 -35.66 1.11 -9.25
N ILE A 180 -34.72 1.54 -8.39
CA ILE A 180 -34.24 0.80 -7.23
C ILE A 180 -34.19 1.75 -6.04
N ASN A 181 -34.50 1.26 -4.84
CA ASN A 181 -34.42 2.04 -3.62
C ASN A 181 -33.01 1.96 -2.99
N VAL A 182 -32.56 3.07 -2.43
CA VAL A 182 -31.31 3.10 -1.65
C VAL A 182 -31.57 2.43 -0.28
N GLY A 183 -30.97 1.26 -0.06
CA GLY A 183 -31.11 0.48 1.18
C GLY A 183 -30.12 0.90 2.26
N GLY A 184 -28.98 1.43 1.89
CA GLY A 184 -27.92 1.83 2.82
C GLY A 184 -26.64 2.27 2.12
N TYR A 185 -25.60 2.49 2.93
CA TYR A 185 -24.29 2.93 2.47
C TYR A 185 -23.20 2.01 3.00
N PHE A 186 -22.07 1.95 2.30
CA PHE A 186 -20.82 1.38 2.78
C PHE A 186 -19.69 2.40 2.70
N ASP A 187 -18.67 2.17 3.50
CA ASP A 187 -17.47 3.01 3.56
C ASP A 187 -16.25 2.13 3.79
N THR A 188 -15.41 2.03 2.78
CA THR A 188 -14.16 1.26 2.81
C THR A 188 -12.98 2.08 3.31
N GLY A 189 -13.15 3.41 3.45
CA GLY A 189 -12.09 4.37 3.67
C GLY A 189 -11.21 4.61 2.43
N MET A 190 -11.54 4.01 1.28
CA MET A 190 -10.89 4.25 -0.01
C MET A 190 -11.83 5.03 -0.93
N SER A 191 -11.45 6.28 -1.23
CA SER A 191 -12.26 7.18 -2.05
C SER A 191 -12.66 6.59 -3.41
N GLU A 192 -11.83 5.74 -3.97
CA GLU A 192 -12.06 5.10 -5.26
C GLU A 192 -13.24 4.13 -5.20
N TYR A 193 -13.25 3.23 -4.21
CA TYR A 193 -14.36 2.29 -4.02
C TYR A 193 -15.63 3.02 -3.58
N ASP A 194 -15.53 3.91 -2.60
CA ASP A 194 -16.68 4.63 -2.05
C ASP A 194 -17.35 5.57 -3.06
N SER A 195 -16.65 5.92 -4.15
CA SER A 195 -17.18 6.81 -5.21
C SER A 195 -17.71 6.08 -6.43
N ASN A 196 -17.26 4.85 -6.69
CA ASN A 196 -17.48 4.19 -7.97
C ASN A 196 -18.19 2.84 -7.87
N TYR A 197 -18.46 2.35 -6.67
CA TYR A 197 -19.09 1.04 -6.47
C TYR A 197 -20.46 1.15 -5.83
N ALA A 198 -21.33 0.21 -6.21
CA ALA A 198 -22.58 -0.06 -5.55
C ALA A 198 -22.83 -1.58 -5.48
N PHE A 199 -23.59 -1.99 -4.47
CA PHE A 199 -23.91 -3.40 -4.26
C PHE A 199 -25.41 -3.65 -4.35
N ILE A 200 -25.76 -4.83 -4.86
CA ILE A 200 -27.14 -5.31 -4.97
C ILE A 200 -27.20 -6.81 -4.67
N ASN A 201 -28.34 -7.31 -4.22
CA ASN A 201 -28.55 -8.74 -4.02
C ASN A 201 -28.34 -9.54 -5.32
N LEU A 202 -27.64 -10.68 -5.27
CA LEU A 202 -27.35 -11.50 -6.43
C LEU A 202 -28.62 -11.94 -7.19
N LYS A 203 -29.67 -12.37 -6.48
CA LYS A 203 -30.94 -12.76 -7.11
C LYS A 203 -31.60 -11.60 -7.87
N GLU A 204 -31.45 -10.38 -7.36
CA GLU A 204 -31.97 -9.19 -8.02
C GLU A 204 -31.14 -8.84 -9.26
N MET A 205 -29.82 -8.95 -9.17
CA MET A 205 -28.92 -8.76 -10.31
C MET A 205 -29.23 -9.76 -11.44
N GLN A 206 -29.41 -11.04 -11.08
CA GLN A 206 -29.78 -12.08 -12.04
C GLN A 206 -31.09 -11.79 -12.76
N LYS A 207 -32.10 -11.23 -12.06
CA LYS A 207 -33.36 -10.80 -12.68
C LYS A 207 -33.17 -9.61 -13.64
N ILE A 208 -32.35 -8.64 -13.26
CA ILE A 208 -32.08 -7.48 -14.09
C ILE A 208 -31.45 -7.89 -15.42
N TYR A 209 -30.49 -8.82 -15.37
CA TYR A 209 -29.78 -9.30 -16.57
C TYR A 209 -30.48 -10.45 -17.29
N GLY A 210 -31.49 -11.07 -16.68
CA GLY A 210 -32.22 -12.22 -17.25
C GLY A 210 -31.37 -13.49 -17.29
N VAL A 211 -30.40 -13.63 -16.38
CA VAL A 211 -29.46 -14.77 -16.30
C VAL A 211 -29.81 -15.62 -15.11
N ASN A 212 -30.70 -16.59 -15.31
CA ASN A 212 -31.15 -17.46 -14.24
C ASN A 212 -30.00 -18.35 -13.70
N ASN A 213 -29.71 -18.25 -12.40
CA ASN A 213 -28.68 -19.02 -11.67
C ASN A 213 -27.26 -18.96 -12.27
N ARG A 214 -26.98 -18.02 -13.17
CA ARG A 214 -25.63 -17.79 -13.68
C ARG A 214 -24.98 -16.60 -12.96
N ILE A 215 -23.66 -16.65 -12.93
CA ILE A 215 -22.77 -15.65 -12.30
C ILE A 215 -21.71 -15.18 -13.30
N SER A 216 -20.99 -14.13 -13.00
CA SER A 216 -19.89 -13.63 -13.87
C SER A 216 -18.51 -13.79 -13.24
N ALA A 217 -18.43 -14.00 -11.93
CA ALA A 217 -17.19 -14.21 -11.20
C ALA A 217 -17.43 -14.98 -9.90
N ILE A 218 -16.42 -15.69 -9.45
CA ILE A 218 -16.34 -16.27 -8.10
C ILE A 218 -15.17 -15.63 -7.39
N GLU A 219 -15.41 -15.06 -6.23
CA GLU A 219 -14.38 -14.49 -5.38
C GLU A 219 -14.15 -15.38 -4.17
N ILE A 220 -12.91 -15.78 -3.96
CA ILE A 220 -12.49 -16.59 -2.84
C ILE A 220 -11.82 -15.68 -1.81
N HIS A 221 -12.35 -15.67 -0.61
CA HIS A 221 -11.82 -14.97 0.54
C HIS A 221 -11.09 -15.97 1.45
N LEU A 222 -9.82 -15.66 1.77
CA LEU A 222 -8.96 -16.52 2.57
C LEU A 222 -8.87 -16.00 4.00
N LYS A 223 -8.71 -16.87 4.96
CA LYS A 223 -8.45 -16.54 6.37
C LYS A 223 -7.16 -15.74 6.56
N ASN A 224 -6.19 -15.92 5.66
CA ASN A 224 -4.93 -15.21 5.67
C ASN A 224 -4.41 -15.01 4.23
N SER A 225 -4.16 -13.76 3.87
CA SER A 225 -3.65 -13.37 2.55
C SER A 225 -2.29 -13.99 2.18
N SER A 226 -1.50 -14.42 3.16
CA SER A 226 -0.21 -15.07 2.93
C SER A 226 -0.33 -16.41 2.18
N TYR A 227 -1.50 -17.03 2.20
CA TYR A 227 -1.75 -18.29 1.51
C TYR A 227 -2.22 -18.12 0.07
N THR A 228 -2.40 -16.89 -0.41
CA THR A 228 -2.97 -16.62 -1.74
C THR A 228 -2.26 -17.36 -2.85
N ASP A 229 -0.93 -17.32 -2.91
CA ASP A 229 -0.17 -17.99 -3.98
C ASP A 229 -0.34 -19.51 -3.94
N LYS A 230 -0.31 -20.11 -2.74
CA LYS A 230 -0.50 -21.55 -2.54
C LYS A 230 -1.90 -21.98 -2.96
N ILE A 231 -2.92 -21.24 -2.51
CA ILE A 231 -4.32 -21.59 -2.77
C ILE A 231 -4.68 -21.30 -4.23
N ASN A 232 -4.14 -20.24 -4.83
CA ASN A 232 -4.36 -19.97 -6.25
C ASN A 232 -3.82 -21.11 -7.14
N ASN A 233 -2.69 -21.73 -6.76
CA ASN A 233 -2.18 -22.92 -7.46
C ASN A 233 -3.13 -24.12 -7.30
N GLN A 234 -3.69 -24.34 -6.11
CA GLN A 234 -4.69 -25.40 -5.90
C GLN A 234 -5.97 -25.15 -6.70
N VAL A 235 -6.46 -23.92 -6.70
CA VAL A 235 -7.61 -23.50 -7.52
C VAL A 235 -7.34 -23.74 -8.99
N ASN A 236 -6.17 -23.38 -9.49
CA ASN A 236 -5.76 -23.61 -10.89
C ASN A 236 -5.75 -25.11 -11.25
N GLU A 237 -5.31 -25.98 -10.34
CA GLU A 237 -5.38 -27.44 -10.56
C GLU A 237 -6.82 -27.93 -10.70
N ILE A 238 -7.75 -27.43 -9.87
CA ILE A 238 -9.15 -27.79 -9.92
C ILE A 238 -9.82 -27.32 -11.22
N ILE A 239 -9.54 -26.10 -11.65
CA ILE A 239 -10.14 -25.53 -12.87
C ILE A 239 -9.45 -25.97 -14.16
N LYS A 240 -8.28 -26.59 -14.10
CA LYS A 240 -7.48 -27.04 -15.26
C LYS A 240 -8.25 -27.96 -16.21
N GLU A 241 -9.14 -28.78 -15.68
CA GLU A 241 -10.01 -29.66 -16.46
C GLU A 241 -11.17 -28.91 -17.11
N LYS A 242 -11.38 -27.64 -16.77
CA LYS A 242 -12.46 -26.78 -17.23
C LYS A 242 -11.87 -25.69 -18.13
N GLU A 243 -11.63 -25.99 -19.41
CA GLU A 243 -10.88 -25.17 -20.38
C GLU A 243 -11.27 -23.69 -20.47
N LEU A 244 -12.51 -23.35 -20.08
CA LEU A 244 -13.03 -21.98 -20.16
C LEU A 244 -12.76 -21.13 -18.92
N PHE A 245 -12.26 -21.72 -17.83
CA PHE A 245 -12.02 -21.01 -16.58
C PHE A 245 -10.57 -20.60 -16.43
N TYR A 246 -10.36 -19.48 -15.75
CA TYR A 246 -9.04 -18.98 -15.36
C TYR A 246 -9.13 -18.28 -14.00
N SER A 247 -8.07 -18.37 -13.21
CA SER A 247 -7.98 -17.64 -11.96
C SER A 247 -6.98 -16.50 -12.05
N ARG A 248 -7.22 -15.46 -11.26
CA ARG A 248 -6.30 -14.35 -11.02
C ARG A 248 -6.29 -14.05 -9.54
N ASP A 249 -5.12 -13.76 -9.00
CA ASP A 249 -5.01 -13.26 -7.64
C ASP A 249 -5.33 -11.75 -7.58
N TRP A 250 -5.54 -11.25 -6.37
CA TRP A 250 -5.84 -9.85 -6.12
C TRP A 250 -4.72 -8.89 -6.58
N LYS A 251 -3.45 -9.35 -6.62
CA LYS A 251 -2.32 -8.57 -7.13
C LYS A 251 -2.40 -8.42 -8.64
N GLN A 252 -2.75 -9.51 -9.34
CA GLN A 252 -2.93 -9.49 -10.80
C GLN A 252 -4.14 -8.65 -11.22
N VAL A 253 -5.23 -8.70 -10.45
CA VAL A 253 -6.42 -7.86 -10.71
C VAL A 253 -6.09 -6.38 -10.53
N ASN A 254 -5.25 -6.04 -9.55
CA ASN A 254 -4.80 -4.69 -9.28
C ASN A 254 -3.37 -4.41 -9.79
N ALA A 255 -2.95 -5.07 -10.89
CA ALA A 255 -1.58 -5.02 -11.40
C ALA A 255 -1.05 -3.60 -11.59
N PHE A 256 -1.85 -2.70 -12.17
CA PHE A 256 -1.48 -1.30 -12.37
C PHE A 256 -1.13 -0.59 -11.04
N PHE A 257 -1.87 -0.88 -9.99
CA PHE A 257 -1.60 -0.32 -8.66
C PHE A 257 -0.26 -0.84 -8.11
N PHE A 258 -0.02 -2.15 -8.19
CA PHE A 258 1.24 -2.75 -7.73
C PHE A 258 2.45 -2.36 -8.56
N GLU A 259 2.30 -2.19 -9.88
CA GLU A 259 3.33 -1.63 -10.75
C GLU A 259 3.68 -0.21 -10.33
N THR A 260 2.69 0.63 -10.04
CA THR A 260 2.89 1.99 -9.54
C THR A 260 3.66 2.00 -8.22
N LEU A 261 3.29 1.16 -7.26
CA LEU A 261 4.01 1.01 -5.98
C LEU A 261 5.44 0.50 -6.18
N SER A 262 5.67 -0.35 -7.18
CA SER A 262 7.02 -0.82 -7.52
C SER A 262 7.90 0.29 -8.09
N ILE A 263 7.35 1.10 -8.99
CA ILE A 263 8.04 2.28 -9.54
C ILE A 263 8.36 3.26 -8.41
N GLU A 264 7.41 3.56 -7.54
CA GLU A 264 7.62 4.43 -6.39
C GLU A 264 8.75 3.93 -5.48
N ARG A 265 8.80 2.63 -5.17
CA ARG A 265 9.90 2.02 -4.40
C ARG A 265 11.25 2.24 -5.06
N ASN A 266 11.36 2.09 -6.38
CA ASN A 266 12.59 2.29 -7.11
C ASN A 266 13.04 3.76 -7.09
N VAL A 267 12.11 4.70 -7.25
CA VAL A 267 12.37 6.14 -7.14
C VAL A 267 12.84 6.50 -5.73
N MET A 268 12.17 5.99 -4.70
CA MET A 268 12.58 6.19 -3.31
C MET A 268 13.98 5.64 -3.03
N PHE A 269 14.31 4.45 -3.56
CA PHE A 269 15.65 3.89 -3.44
C PHE A 269 16.72 4.79 -4.06
N ILE A 270 16.45 5.40 -5.22
CA ILE A 270 17.38 6.35 -5.86
C ILE A 270 17.55 7.61 -5.00
N ILE A 271 16.47 8.18 -4.49
CA ILE A 271 16.51 9.37 -3.63
C ILE A 271 17.31 9.08 -2.35
N LEU A 272 17.04 7.95 -1.70
CA LEU A 272 17.76 7.55 -0.48
C LEU A 272 19.24 7.29 -0.75
N SER A 273 19.58 6.68 -1.89
CA SER A 273 20.97 6.50 -2.32
C SER A 273 21.68 7.85 -2.51
N LEU A 274 20.99 8.83 -3.06
CA LEU A 274 21.54 10.18 -3.23
C LEU A 274 21.81 10.86 -1.87
N ILE A 275 20.91 10.70 -0.90
CA ILE A 275 21.10 11.22 0.47
C ILE A 275 22.35 10.59 1.10
N ILE A 276 22.56 9.27 0.94
CA ILE A 276 23.75 8.58 1.44
C ILE A 276 25.03 9.14 0.79
N VAL A 277 25.00 9.38 -0.52
CA VAL A 277 26.12 9.99 -1.25
C VAL A 277 26.45 11.37 -0.70
N VAL A 278 25.45 12.22 -0.48
CA VAL A 278 25.63 13.56 0.12
C VAL A 278 26.22 13.47 1.53
N ALA A 279 25.74 12.53 2.35
CA ALA A 279 26.29 12.30 3.68
C ALA A 279 27.77 11.85 3.62
N ALA A 280 28.14 10.99 2.66
CA ALA A 280 29.53 10.57 2.44
C ALA A 280 30.41 11.76 2.06
N PHE A 281 29.97 12.64 1.16
CA PHE A 281 30.70 13.87 0.81
C PHE A 281 30.89 14.79 2.00
N ASN A 282 29.90 14.92 2.88
CA ASN A 282 30.03 15.70 4.12
C ASN A 282 31.13 15.16 5.02
N VAL A 283 31.24 13.82 5.18
CA VAL A 283 32.32 13.18 5.95
C VAL A 283 33.68 13.45 5.32
N ILE A 284 33.81 13.27 4.00
CA ILE A 284 35.06 13.51 3.26
C ILE A 284 35.50 14.96 3.43
N THR A 285 34.58 15.92 3.27
CA THR A 285 34.87 17.34 3.44
C THR A 285 35.34 17.66 4.87
N CYS A 286 34.65 17.10 5.87
CA CYS A 286 35.04 17.24 7.27
C CYS A 286 36.46 16.72 7.52
N LEU A 287 36.77 15.50 7.03
CA LEU A 287 38.10 14.92 7.20
C LEU A 287 39.19 15.72 6.48
N PHE A 288 38.90 16.24 5.27
CA PHE A 288 39.85 17.10 4.52
C PHE A 288 40.19 18.37 5.28
N ILE A 289 39.18 19.06 5.83
CA ILE A 289 39.34 20.26 6.62
C ILE A 289 40.10 19.95 7.92
N LEU A 290 39.76 18.82 8.59
CA LEU A 290 40.46 18.40 9.80
C LEU A 290 41.95 18.13 9.55
N VAL A 291 42.30 17.42 8.47
CA VAL A 291 43.70 17.17 8.07
C VAL A 291 44.44 18.47 7.81
N LYS A 292 43.82 19.39 7.06
CA LYS A 292 44.42 20.67 6.76
C LYS A 292 44.71 21.50 8.01
N ASN A 293 43.80 21.53 8.95
CA ASN A 293 43.95 22.29 10.19
C ASN A 293 44.94 21.66 11.18
N LYS A 294 45.11 20.35 11.13
CA LYS A 294 46.05 19.58 11.96
C LYS A 294 47.43 19.36 11.30
N ALA A 295 47.74 20.09 10.19
CA ALA A 295 48.96 19.92 9.43
C ALA A 295 50.22 20.08 10.28
N ASN A 296 50.27 21.06 11.20
CA ASN A 296 51.42 21.25 12.10
C ASN A 296 51.61 20.08 13.09
N GLU A 297 50.54 19.57 13.65
CA GLU A 297 50.56 18.42 14.55
C GLU A 297 50.96 17.12 13.79
N ILE A 298 50.49 16.96 12.56
CA ILE A 298 50.90 15.87 11.67
C ILE A 298 52.40 15.98 11.36
N ALA A 299 52.93 17.15 11.11
CA ALA A 299 54.39 17.36 10.89
C ALA A 299 55.18 16.92 12.12
N ILE A 300 54.76 17.29 13.33
CA ILE A 300 55.40 16.89 14.58
C ILE A 300 55.36 15.35 14.73
N LEU A 301 54.21 14.69 14.45
CA LEU A 301 54.12 13.24 14.48
C LEU A 301 55.09 12.57 13.49
N LYS A 302 55.26 13.12 12.32
CA LYS A 302 56.21 12.64 11.32
C LYS A 302 57.67 12.81 11.77
N THR A 303 58.05 13.89 12.45
CA THR A 303 59.39 14.08 12.98
C THR A 303 59.73 13.10 14.10
N ILE A 304 58.73 12.60 14.85
CA ILE A 304 58.86 11.57 15.88
C ILE A 304 58.92 10.17 15.27
N GLY A 305 58.73 10.02 13.94
CA GLY A 305 58.85 8.75 13.21
C GLY A 305 57.55 8.01 12.96
N THR A 306 56.36 8.68 13.07
CA THR A 306 55.08 8.07 12.74
C THR A 306 54.98 7.90 11.22
N SER A 307 54.59 6.69 10.76
CA SER A 307 54.40 6.38 9.34
C SER A 307 53.15 7.01 8.75
N ASP A 308 53.16 7.32 7.43
CA ASP A 308 52.02 7.88 6.72
C ASP A 308 50.77 6.98 6.83
N ILE A 309 50.97 5.66 6.88
CA ILE A 309 49.88 4.69 7.05
C ILE A 309 49.21 4.84 8.43
N SER A 310 50.01 5.06 9.49
CA SER A 310 49.46 5.27 10.84
C SER A 310 48.68 6.59 10.92
N ILE A 311 49.16 7.64 10.26
CA ILE A 311 48.42 8.90 10.16
C ILE A 311 47.10 8.70 9.42
N LEU A 312 47.12 8.01 8.29
CA LEU A 312 45.87 7.68 7.55
C LEU A 312 44.88 6.91 8.43
N ARG A 313 45.33 5.93 9.18
CA ARG A 313 44.50 5.13 10.10
C ARG A 313 43.87 5.98 11.21
N ILE A 314 44.59 6.95 11.76
CA ILE A 314 44.06 7.87 12.75
C ILE A 314 42.83 8.64 12.18
N PHE A 315 42.92 9.17 10.97
CA PHE A 315 41.82 9.90 10.34
C PHE A 315 40.67 8.99 9.93
N ILE A 316 40.94 7.73 9.53
CA ILE A 316 39.87 6.72 9.30
C ILE A 316 39.11 6.44 10.60
N ILE A 317 39.79 6.30 11.73
CA ILE A 317 39.15 6.08 13.04
C ILE A 317 38.25 7.29 13.37
N ILE A 318 38.72 8.52 13.16
CA ILE A 318 37.94 9.73 13.43
C ILE A 318 36.67 9.77 12.57
N GLY A 319 36.80 9.57 11.25
CA GLY A 319 35.66 9.54 10.34
C GLY A 319 34.66 8.42 10.69
N SER A 320 35.17 7.25 11.02
CA SER A 320 34.33 6.12 11.44
C SER A 320 33.58 6.41 12.74
N LEU A 321 34.21 7.05 13.73
CA LEU A 321 33.55 7.41 14.98
C LEU A 321 32.44 8.44 14.76
N ILE A 322 32.66 9.46 13.94
CA ILE A 322 31.63 10.45 13.58
C ILE A 322 30.47 9.77 12.84
N GLY A 323 30.80 8.92 11.86
CA GLY A 323 29.79 8.18 11.09
C GLY A 323 28.95 7.24 11.95
N VAL A 324 29.59 6.41 12.78
CA VAL A 324 28.89 5.47 13.67
C VAL A 324 28.05 6.23 14.71
N ALA A 325 28.59 7.26 15.35
CA ALA A 325 27.85 8.05 16.34
C ALA A 325 26.65 8.74 15.68
N GLY A 326 26.86 9.38 14.51
CA GLY A 326 25.78 10.04 13.75
C GLY A 326 24.69 9.05 13.32
N SER A 327 25.07 7.88 12.82
CA SER A 327 24.10 6.85 12.40
C SER A 327 23.32 6.25 13.57
N LEU A 328 23.96 5.98 14.69
CA LEU A 328 23.28 5.45 15.90
C LEU A 328 22.26 6.45 16.45
N ILE A 329 22.66 7.72 16.58
CA ILE A 329 21.74 8.75 17.09
C ILE A 329 20.65 9.05 16.06
N GLY A 330 20.98 9.10 14.77
CA GLY A 330 20.02 9.24 13.69
C GLY A 330 19.01 8.10 13.67
N SER A 331 19.46 6.86 13.87
CA SER A 331 18.56 5.70 13.96
C SER A 331 17.64 5.77 15.17
N LEU A 332 18.15 6.16 16.34
CA LEU A 332 17.35 6.33 17.54
C LEU A 332 16.26 7.41 17.33
N LEU A 333 16.64 8.57 16.79
CA LEU A 333 15.70 9.65 16.47
C LEU A 333 14.65 9.20 15.45
N GLY A 334 15.09 8.52 14.38
CA GLY A 334 14.18 7.98 13.37
C GLY A 334 13.15 7.02 13.97
N ILE A 335 13.57 6.08 14.80
CA ILE A 335 12.69 5.11 15.47
C ILE A 335 11.73 5.84 16.43
N ILE A 336 12.22 6.78 17.26
CA ILE A 336 11.36 7.52 18.18
C ILE A 336 10.27 8.29 17.44
N VAL A 337 10.62 8.98 16.35
CA VAL A 337 9.63 9.70 15.54
C VAL A 337 8.63 8.73 14.92
N THR A 338 9.10 7.62 14.37
CA THR A 338 8.24 6.62 13.73
C THR A 338 7.24 6.01 14.71
N LEU A 339 7.67 5.67 15.93
CA LEU A 339 6.79 5.11 16.97
C LEU A 339 5.74 6.11 17.48
N ASN A 340 5.96 7.40 17.29
CA ASN A 340 5.03 8.45 17.71
C ASN A 340 4.24 9.06 16.55
N LEU A 341 4.37 8.54 15.33
CA LEU A 341 3.67 9.07 14.15
C LEU A 341 2.14 8.99 14.27
N GLU A 342 1.62 8.00 14.98
CA GLU A 342 0.17 7.89 15.25
C GLU A 342 -0.38 9.02 16.14
N ASN A 343 0.50 9.72 16.89
CA ASN A 343 0.12 10.80 17.80
C ASN A 343 0.38 12.20 17.20
N ILE A 344 0.93 12.29 16.00
CA ILE A 344 1.20 13.54 15.26
C ILE A 344 0.22 13.67 14.12
#